data_cc0b99b9b433aaee01c36688e79fa71b
#
_entry.id   cc0b99b9b433aaee01c36688e79fa71b
#
_cell.length_a   1.000
_cell.length_b   1.000
_cell.length_c   1.000
_cell.angle_alpha   90.00
_cell.angle_beta   90.00
_cell.angle_gamma   90.00
#
_symmetry.space_group_name_H-M   'P 1'
#
loop_
_entity.id
_entity.type
_entity.pdbx_description
1 polymer ?
#
loop_
_entity_poly.entity_id
_entity_poly.type
_entity_poly.pdbx_seq_one_letter_code
_entity_poly.pdbx_strand_id
1 'polypeptide(L)'
;MRQLRHALRKGAAGRALKDRELCNGPSKLCQALAIDRSFDQRDLARDESVWLEQGPPAPSEPAVVAAARVGIGQAGEWAQKPLRFYVRGSPWVSVVDRAAERDTQAGARACSHKDF
;
A
#
# COMPACT_ATOMS: atom_id res chain seq x y z
N MET A 1 5.69 16.08 3.46
CA MET A 1 4.76 15.30 2.60
C MET A 1 3.80 16.16 1.82
N ARG A 2 2.93 16.97 2.44
CA ARG A 2 1.94 17.81 1.71
C ARG A 2 2.59 18.73 0.70
N GLN A 3 3.63 19.46 1.07
CA GLN A 3 4.33 20.41 0.19
C GLN A 3 4.91 19.71 -1.04
N LEU A 4 5.59 18.57 -0.85
CA LEU A 4 6.16 17.79 -1.95
C LEU A 4 5.07 17.23 -2.88
N ARG A 5 3.97 16.76 -2.31
CA ARG A 5 2.82 16.30 -3.10
C ARG A 5 2.14 17.43 -3.88
N HIS A 6 2.07 18.62 -3.31
CA HIS A 6 1.52 19.82 -4.00
C HIS A 6 2.41 20.28 -5.14
N ALA A 7 3.71 20.36 -4.91
CA ALA A 7 4.69 20.84 -5.90
C ALA A 7 4.70 19.99 -7.19
N LEU A 8 4.42 18.70 -7.07
CA LEU A 8 4.46 17.74 -8.19
C LEU A 8 3.10 17.52 -8.88
N ARG A 9 2.05 18.20 -8.44
CA ARG A 9 0.73 18.09 -9.09
C ARG A 9 0.66 18.94 -10.34
N LYS A 10 0.47 18.30 -11.49
CA LYS A 10 0.21 18.99 -12.75
C LYS A 10 -1.26 19.41 -12.80
N GLY A 11 -1.54 20.70 -12.97
CA GLY A 11 -2.81 21.24 -13.41
C GLY A 11 -3.96 21.33 -12.41
N ALA A 12 -3.78 21.04 -11.13
CA ALA A 12 -4.83 21.17 -10.14
C ALA A 12 -4.58 22.34 -9.19
N ALA A 13 -4.76 23.54 -9.68
CA ALA A 13 -4.84 24.71 -8.81
C ALA A 13 -6.09 24.60 -7.91
N GLY A 14 -5.94 24.64 -6.61
CA GLY A 14 -6.97 25.03 -5.68
C GLY A 14 -7.48 23.99 -4.66
N ARG A 15 -7.44 22.68 -4.89
CA ARG A 15 -7.91 21.71 -3.89
C ARG A 15 -6.79 21.18 -3.01
N ALA A 16 -6.89 21.38 -1.70
CA ALA A 16 -5.98 20.76 -0.74
C ALA A 16 -6.13 19.22 -0.76
N LEU A 17 -5.00 18.50 -0.68
CA LEU A 17 -5.01 17.06 -0.55
C LEU A 17 -5.53 16.65 0.83
N LYS A 18 -6.45 15.70 0.87
CA LYS A 18 -6.85 15.01 2.10
C LYS A 18 -5.71 14.10 2.58
N ASP A 19 -5.62 13.86 3.89
CA ASP A 19 -4.57 13.01 4.45
C ASP A 19 -4.51 11.63 3.80
N ARG A 20 -5.65 11.02 3.55
CA ARG A 20 -5.76 9.71 2.88
C ARG A 20 -5.25 9.68 1.43
N GLU A 21 -5.05 10.83 0.80
CA GLU A 21 -4.58 10.95 -0.58
C GLU A 21 -3.06 11.15 -0.69
N LEU A 22 -2.38 11.34 0.44
CA LEU A 22 -0.94 11.66 0.45
C LEU A 22 -0.08 10.51 -0.06
N CYS A 23 -0.33 9.30 0.40
CA CYS A 23 0.52 8.12 0.16
C CYS A 23 -0.27 6.88 -0.28
N ASN A 24 -1.46 7.04 -0.84
CA ASN A 24 -2.35 5.92 -1.18
C ASN A 24 -2.03 5.25 -2.53
N GLY A 25 -0.77 5.23 -2.90
CA GLY A 25 -0.25 4.55 -4.09
C GLY A 25 1.27 4.66 -4.14
N PRO A 26 1.97 3.75 -4.85
CA PRO A 26 3.44 3.70 -4.83
C PRO A 26 4.09 4.99 -5.33
N SER A 27 3.63 5.54 -6.43
CA SER A 27 4.13 6.81 -6.96
C SER A 27 3.88 7.99 -6.01
N LYS A 28 2.71 8.02 -5.37
CA LYS A 28 2.36 9.06 -4.40
C LYS A 28 3.21 8.96 -3.13
N LEU A 29 3.51 7.76 -2.68
CA LEU A 29 4.41 7.52 -1.55
C LEU A 29 5.81 8.06 -1.84
N CYS A 30 6.38 7.72 -2.99
CA CYS A 30 7.69 8.21 -3.39
C CYS A 30 7.73 9.74 -3.50
N GLN A 31 6.70 10.36 -4.07
CA GLN A 31 6.58 11.82 -4.11
C GLN A 31 6.51 12.45 -2.73
N ALA A 32 5.73 11.85 -1.82
CA ALA A 32 5.55 12.37 -0.45
C ALA A 32 6.83 12.32 0.38
N LEU A 33 7.69 11.33 0.12
CA LEU A 33 8.95 11.10 0.83
C LEU A 33 10.19 11.59 0.06
N ALA A 34 10.01 12.21 -1.12
CA ALA A 34 11.09 12.63 -2.00
C ALA A 34 12.04 11.48 -2.39
N ILE A 35 11.50 10.29 -2.58
CA ILE A 35 12.23 9.12 -3.05
C ILE A 35 12.24 9.13 -4.58
N ASP A 36 13.41 9.11 -5.19
CA ASP A 36 13.63 9.12 -6.62
C ASP A 36 14.66 8.05 -7.05
N ARG A 37 15.11 8.11 -8.30
CA ARG A 37 16.07 7.14 -8.84
C ARG A 37 17.43 7.13 -8.12
N SER A 38 17.80 8.16 -7.38
CA SER A 38 19.03 8.20 -6.59
C SER A 38 19.04 7.18 -5.45
N PHE A 39 17.87 6.66 -5.08
CA PHE A 39 17.71 5.60 -4.07
C PHE A 39 17.76 4.18 -4.65
N ASP A 40 17.90 4.06 -5.98
CA ASP A 40 18.01 2.73 -6.60
C ASP A 40 19.20 1.95 -6.05
N GLN A 41 19.01 0.65 -5.80
CA GLN A 41 20.00 -0.27 -5.23
C GLN A 41 20.46 0.04 -3.80
N ARG A 42 19.80 0.92 -3.08
CA ARG A 42 20.09 1.13 -1.65
C ARG A 42 19.55 -0.03 -0.81
N ASP A 43 20.34 -0.45 0.16
CA ASP A 43 19.99 -1.52 1.10
C ASP A 43 19.13 -0.95 2.24
N LEU A 44 17.83 -1.24 2.23
CA LEU A 44 16.88 -0.75 3.24
C LEU A 44 17.13 -1.25 4.67
N ALA A 45 18.00 -2.24 4.84
CA ALA A 45 18.39 -2.73 6.16
C ALA A 45 19.60 -1.98 6.75
N ARG A 46 20.38 -1.28 5.93
CA ARG A 46 21.68 -0.72 6.34
C ARG A 46 21.92 0.73 5.91
N ASP A 47 21.11 1.25 4.99
CA ASP A 47 21.29 2.62 4.49
C ASP A 47 20.97 3.66 5.58
N GLU A 48 21.74 4.73 5.63
CA GLU A 48 21.55 5.81 6.62
C GLU A 48 20.56 6.88 6.16
N SER A 49 20.20 6.90 4.88
CA SER A 49 19.27 7.87 4.30
C SER A 49 17.85 7.35 4.18
N VAL A 50 17.70 6.04 3.98
CA VAL A 50 16.40 5.35 3.90
C VAL A 50 16.53 3.94 4.45
N TRP A 51 15.69 3.59 5.40
CA TRP A 51 15.68 2.27 6.02
C TRP A 51 14.29 1.81 6.42
N LEU A 52 14.14 0.51 6.63
CA LEU A 52 12.97 -0.09 7.26
C LEU A 52 13.31 -0.50 8.68
N GLU A 53 12.47 -0.15 9.61
CA GLU A 53 12.59 -0.58 11.02
C GLU A 53 11.28 -1.16 11.51
N GLN A 54 11.37 -2.03 12.51
CA GLN A 54 10.19 -2.60 13.14
C GLN A 54 9.49 -1.53 13.99
N GLY A 55 8.22 -1.32 13.68
CA GLY A 55 7.38 -0.44 14.49
C GLY A 55 7.01 -1.04 15.85
N PRO A 56 6.35 -0.27 16.71
CA PRO A 56 5.85 -0.79 17.97
C PRO A 56 4.89 -1.95 17.75
N PRO A 57 4.81 -2.91 18.68
CA PRO A 57 3.87 -4.02 18.56
C PRO A 57 2.44 -3.53 18.35
N ALA A 58 1.77 -4.04 17.34
CA ALA A 58 0.35 -3.76 17.13
C ALA A 58 -0.49 -4.53 18.16
N PRO A 59 -1.60 -3.97 18.64
CA PRO A 59 -2.47 -4.64 19.61
C PRO A 59 -3.12 -5.92 19.06
N SER A 60 -3.15 -6.07 17.75
CA SER A 60 -3.59 -7.27 17.04
C SER A 60 -2.92 -7.35 15.68
N GLU A 61 -2.75 -8.57 15.16
CA GLU A 61 -2.28 -8.74 13.79
C GLU A 61 -3.32 -8.20 12.80
N PRO A 62 -2.93 -7.32 11.87
CA PRO A 62 -3.85 -6.82 10.87
C PRO A 62 -4.21 -7.92 9.87
N ALA A 63 -5.47 -8.01 9.49
CA ALA A 63 -5.90 -8.86 8.39
C ALA A 63 -5.36 -8.29 7.07
N VAL A 64 -4.44 -9.01 6.44
CA VAL A 64 -3.85 -8.63 5.15
C VAL A 64 -4.65 -9.27 4.02
N VAL A 65 -5.06 -8.46 3.05
CA VAL A 65 -5.77 -8.88 1.85
C VAL A 65 -4.81 -8.94 0.68
N ALA A 66 -4.79 -10.07 -0.04
CA ALA A 66 -4.09 -10.22 -1.30
C ALA A 66 -5.07 -10.03 -2.46
N ALA A 67 -4.80 -9.08 -3.33
CA ALA A 67 -5.68 -8.71 -4.44
C ALA A 67 -4.88 -8.44 -5.72
N ALA A 68 -5.57 -8.37 -6.85
CA ALA A 68 -4.96 -7.98 -8.10
C ALA A 68 -4.43 -6.54 -8.05
N ARG A 69 -3.33 -6.29 -8.76
CA ARG A 69 -2.77 -4.94 -8.88
C ARG A 69 -3.67 -4.03 -9.70
N VAL A 70 -3.66 -2.75 -9.38
CA VAL A 70 -4.48 -1.72 -10.05
C VAL A 70 -3.71 -1.10 -11.21
N GLY A 71 -4.40 -0.86 -12.32
CA GLY A 71 -3.85 -0.11 -13.45
C GLY A 71 -2.88 -0.88 -14.35
N ILE A 72 -2.87 -2.20 -14.28
CA ILE A 72 -2.00 -3.07 -15.09
C ILE A 72 -2.78 -4.04 -16.01
N GLY A 73 -3.98 -3.66 -16.46
CA GLY A 73 -4.81 -4.52 -17.31
C GLY A 73 -4.14 -5.03 -18.59
N GLN A 74 -3.08 -4.37 -19.04
CA GLN A 74 -2.29 -4.75 -20.21
C GLN A 74 -1.17 -5.76 -19.93
N ALA A 75 -1.01 -6.19 -18.67
CA ALA A 75 0.09 -7.05 -18.26
C ALA A 75 -0.15 -8.56 -18.50
N GLY A 76 -1.10 -8.93 -19.33
CA GLY A 76 -1.43 -10.32 -19.64
C GLY A 76 -1.82 -11.13 -18.39
N GLU A 77 -1.19 -12.27 -18.19
CA GLU A 77 -1.42 -13.13 -17.01
C GLU A 77 -1.13 -12.44 -15.67
N TRP A 78 -0.23 -11.47 -15.65
CA TRP A 78 0.15 -10.74 -14.45
C TRP A 78 -0.93 -9.78 -13.94
N ALA A 79 -1.89 -9.41 -14.79
CA ALA A 79 -2.99 -8.51 -14.42
C ALA A 79 -3.88 -9.09 -13.31
N GLN A 80 -4.07 -10.40 -13.29
CA GLN A 80 -4.94 -11.10 -12.34
C GLN A 80 -4.22 -11.67 -11.13
N LYS A 81 -2.88 -11.71 -11.12
CA LYS A 81 -2.12 -12.26 -9.99
C LYS A 81 -2.31 -11.41 -8.73
N PRO A 82 -2.57 -12.04 -7.56
CA PRO A 82 -2.85 -11.32 -6.31
C PRO A 82 -1.55 -10.79 -5.65
N LEU A 83 -0.89 -9.88 -6.33
CA LEU A 83 0.41 -9.31 -5.95
C LEU A 83 0.31 -7.92 -5.32
N ARG A 84 -0.88 -7.48 -4.98
CA ARG A 84 -1.14 -6.26 -4.21
C ARG A 84 -1.68 -6.63 -2.83
N PHE A 85 -1.00 -6.17 -1.80
CA PHE A 85 -1.35 -6.44 -0.41
C PHE A 85 -1.78 -5.17 0.30
N TYR A 86 -2.84 -5.24 1.07
CA TYR A 86 -3.29 -4.13 1.89
C TYR A 86 -3.98 -4.58 3.18
N VAL A 87 -4.04 -3.70 4.16
CA VAL A 87 -4.71 -3.97 5.43
C VAL A 87 -6.22 -3.77 5.26
N ARG A 88 -6.98 -4.81 5.57
CA ARG A 88 -8.44 -4.79 5.51
C ARG A 88 -9.02 -3.71 6.43
N GLY A 89 -9.99 -2.96 5.91
CA GLY A 89 -10.66 -1.90 6.69
C GLY A 89 -9.83 -0.63 6.87
N SER A 90 -8.61 -0.56 6.36
CA SER A 90 -7.80 0.64 6.45
C SER A 90 -8.38 1.78 5.60
N PRO A 91 -8.59 2.97 6.17
CA PRO A 91 -9.10 4.12 5.42
C PRO A 91 -8.09 4.71 4.43
N TRP A 92 -6.82 4.27 4.49
CA TRP A 92 -5.71 4.74 3.65
C TRP A 92 -5.59 3.97 2.33
N VAL A 93 -6.37 2.92 2.14
CA VAL A 93 -6.41 2.13 0.91
C VAL A 93 -7.24 2.86 -0.15
N SER A 94 -6.66 3.07 -1.34
CA SER A 94 -7.33 3.81 -2.43
C SER A 94 -8.38 2.98 -3.15
N VAL A 95 -8.10 1.69 -3.38
CA VAL A 95 -8.98 0.75 -4.08
C VAL A 95 -9.15 -0.51 -3.23
N VAL A 96 -10.39 -0.80 -2.88
CA VAL A 96 -10.76 -1.99 -2.10
C VAL A 96 -11.29 -3.06 -3.03
N ASP A 97 -10.76 -4.27 -2.93
CA ASP A 97 -11.25 -5.45 -3.63
C ASP A 97 -12.18 -6.27 -2.71
N ARG A 98 -13.47 -6.09 -2.89
CA ARG A 98 -14.51 -6.71 -2.05
C ARG A 98 -14.53 -8.24 -2.16
N ALA A 99 -14.16 -8.80 -3.31
CA ALA A 99 -14.08 -10.25 -3.49
C ALA A 99 -12.90 -10.82 -2.69
N ALA A 100 -11.71 -10.24 -2.87
CA ALA A 100 -10.52 -10.64 -2.13
C ALA A 100 -10.68 -10.49 -0.60
N GLU A 101 -11.40 -9.48 -0.14
CA GLU A 101 -11.71 -9.31 1.29
C GLU A 101 -12.60 -10.42 1.85
N ARG A 102 -13.58 -10.91 1.07
CA ARG A 102 -14.42 -12.04 1.47
C ARG A 102 -13.62 -13.33 1.57
N ASP A 103 -12.74 -13.59 0.62
CA ASP A 103 -11.91 -14.79 0.59
C ASP A 103 -10.95 -14.82 1.78
N THR A 104 -10.35 -13.70 2.12
CA THR A 104 -9.50 -13.54 3.31
C THR A 104 -10.27 -13.83 4.60
N GLN A 105 -11.53 -13.41 4.69
CA GLN A 105 -12.38 -13.68 5.86
C GLN A 105 -12.77 -15.16 5.96
N ALA A 106 -13.03 -15.82 4.84
CA ALA A 106 -13.36 -17.26 4.81
C ALA A 106 -12.15 -18.10 5.24
N GLY A 107 -10.94 -17.75 4.77
CA GLY A 107 -9.69 -18.41 5.16
C GLY A 107 -9.38 -18.28 6.65
N ALA A 108 -9.59 -17.11 7.24
CA ALA A 108 -9.39 -16.87 8.67
C ALA A 108 -10.36 -17.70 9.54
N ARG A 109 -11.61 -17.87 9.10
CA ARG A 109 -12.60 -18.73 9.80
C ARG A 109 -12.25 -20.22 9.71
N ALA A 110 -11.68 -20.65 8.59
CA ALA A 110 -11.28 -22.05 8.40
C ALA A 110 -10.05 -22.41 9.27
N CYS A 111 -9.13 -21.49 9.52
CA CYS A 111 -7.97 -21.70 10.39
C CYS A 111 -8.36 -21.78 11.87
N SER A 112 -9.35 -21.01 12.30
CA SER A 112 -9.82 -20.97 13.69
C SER A 112 -10.55 -22.24 14.14
N HIS A 113 -10.86 -23.18 13.22
CA HIS A 113 -11.60 -24.41 13.51
C HIS A 113 -10.71 -25.67 13.57
N LYS A 114 -9.38 -25.52 13.50
CA LYS A 114 -8.43 -26.65 13.49
C LYS A 114 -7.59 -26.79 14.77
N ASP A 115 -7.84 -26.00 15.80
CA ASP A 115 -7.20 -26.17 17.11
C ASP A 115 -8.14 -26.85 18.09
N PHE A 116 -8.36 -28.12 17.82
CA PHE A 116 -8.74 -29.10 18.81
C PHE A 116 -8.15 -30.47 18.49
#